data_012addf0b0bd18afb47d9c653591390e
#
_entry.id   012addf0b0bd18afb47d9c653591390e
#
_cell.length_a   1.000
_cell.length_b   1.000
_cell.length_c   1.000
_cell.angle_alpha   90.00
_cell.angle_beta   90.00
_cell.angle_gamma   90.00
#
_symmetry.space_group_name_H-M   'P 1'
#
loop_
_entity.id
_entity.type
_entity.pdbx_description
1 polymer ?
#
loop_
_entity_poly.entity_id
_entity_poly.type
_entity_poly.pdbx_seq_one_letter_code
_entity_poly.pdbx_strand_id
1 'polypeptide(L)'
;MTTFNHFARLYRTNCQIVLVALILTCGCGEERPRNPYLGNMSNFSYAGQRTAEEVLYRVNANGEMVSVVEFEGSFVWADYAAPWCKPCVAQAQVIKRLENALGDDVVFVTVMTSASPEFEAIPTQETARAWSQRFGFNPHRVLAATNLWAMTIPTHILYSPEGQTLYRFTGYMPGDQIRTALFKYMKDWKNWSENAVIADWMRFEE
;
A
#
# COMPACT_ATOMS: atom_id res chain seq x y z
N MET A 1 59.25 -31.47 -11.04
CA MET A 1 58.58 -30.21 -11.34
C MET A 1 57.67 -30.35 -12.56
N THR A 2 56.64 -31.21 -12.54
CA THR A 2 55.75 -31.43 -13.70
C THR A 2 54.48 -32.18 -13.26
N THR A 3 53.70 -31.59 -12.34
CA THR A 3 52.40 -32.21 -11.98
C THR A 3 51.31 -31.16 -11.62
N PHE A 4 51.51 -29.87 -11.91
CA PHE A 4 50.54 -28.82 -11.54
C PHE A 4 49.66 -28.33 -12.70
N ASN A 5 49.88 -28.77 -13.94
CA ASN A 5 49.18 -28.22 -15.11
C ASN A 5 48.04 -29.10 -15.65
N HIS A 6 47.72 -30.22 -15.03
CA HIS A 6 46.65 -31.09 -15.55
C HIS A 6 45.31 -30.90 -14.85
N PHE A 7 45.30 -30.34 -13.64
CA PHE A 7 44.03 -30.10 -12.92
C PHE A 7 43.30 -28.83 -13.34
N ALA A 8 44.01 -27.86 -13.89
CA ALA A 8 43.41 -26.58 -14.31
C ALA A 8 42.59 -26.65 -15.63
N ARG A 9 42.81 -27.73 -16.43
CA ARG A 9 42.10 -27.88 -17.72
C ARG A 9 40.75 -28.59 -17.62
N LEU A 10 40.56 -29.40 -16.59
CA LEU A 10 39.29 -30.11 -16.36
C LEU A 10 38.21 -29.26 -15.70
N TYR A 11 38.62 -28.22 -14.94
CA TYR A 11 37.64 -27.30 -14.30
C TYR A 11 37.07 -26.25 -15.25
N ARG A 12 37.76 -25.93 -16.38
CA ARG A 12 37.26 -24.93 -17.34
C ARG A 12 36.15 -25.46 -18.25
N THR A 13 36.11 -26.76 -18.51
CA THR A 13 35.08 -27.35 -19.37
C THR A 13 33.76 -27.61 -18.64
N ASN A 14 33.80 -27.92 -17.36
CA ASN A 14 32.59 -28.18 -16.58
C ASN A 14 31.86 -26.87 -16.15
N CYS A 15 32.60 -25.75 -16.00
CA CYS A 15 31.99 -24.47 -15.62
C CYS A 15 31.21 -23.82 -16.77
N GLN A 16 31.59 -24.07 -18.03
CA GLN A 16 30.85 -23.55 -19.19
C GLN A 16 29.54 -24.30 -19.46
N ILE A 17 29.51 -25.62 -19.19
CA ILE A 17 28.28 -26.42 -19.37
C ILE A 17 27.26 -26.10 -18.27
N VAL A 18 27.72 -25.86 -17.04
CA VAL A 18 26.83 -25.47 -15.93
C VAL A 18 26.28 -24.04 -16.10
N LEU A 19 27.07 -23.10 -16.67
CA LEU A 19 26.63 -21.75 -16.92
C LEU A 19 25.57 -21.65 -18.06
N VAL A 20 25.69 -22.48 -19.10
CA VAL A 20 24.70 -22.53 -20.19
C VAL A 20 23.40 -23.19 -19.74
N ALA A 21 23.45 -24.21 -18.85
CA ALA A 21 22.25 -24.82 -18.28
C ALA A 21 21.51 -23.87 -17.30
N LEU A 22 22.23 -23.04 -16.54
CA LEU A 22 21.64 -22.04 -15.63
C LEU A 22 21.02 -20.84 -16.37
N ILE A 23 21.52 -20.46 -17.56
CA ILE A 23 20.97 -19.38 -18.36
C ILE A 23 19.67 -19.81 -19.07
N LEU A 24 19.50 -21.10 -19.37
CA LEU A 24 18.28 -21.61 -20.01
C LEU A 24 17.13 -21.88 -19.01
N THR A 25 17.39 -21.91 -17.71
CA THR A 25 16.35 -22.03 -16.68
C THR A 25 15.95 -20.69 -16.04
N CYS A 26 16.63 -19.57 -16.38
CA CYS A 26 16.34 -18.25 -15.86
C CYS A 26 15.35 -17.45 -16.73
N GLY A 27 14.53 -18.11 -17.53
CA GLY A 27 13.66 -17.52 -18.52
C GLY A 27 12.16 -17.77 -18.37
N CYS A 28 11.69 -18.18 -17.20
CA CYS A 28 10.28 -18.11 -16.85
C CYS A 28 10.21 -17.47 -15.46
N GLY A 29 10.22 -16.16 -15.42
CA GLY A 29 9.58 -15.44 -14.33
C GLY A 29 8.13 -15.88 -14.39
N GLU A 30 7.74 -16.79 -13.50
CA GLU A 30 6.35 -17.13 -13.29
C GLU A 30 5.67 -15.82 -12.92
N GLU A 31 4.98 -15.19 -13.90
CA GLU A 31 4.11 -14.05 -13.61
C GLU A 31 3.16 -14.56 -12.53
N ARG A 32 3.29 -14.02 -11.32
CA ARG A 32 2.34 -14.33 -10.25
C ARG A 32 0.95 -14.13 -10.83
N PRO A 33 0.04 -15.09 -10.67
CA PRO A 33 -1.30 -14.96 -11.23
C PRO A 33 -1.90 -13.65 -10.69
N ARG A 34 -2.11 -12.69 -11.59
CA ARG A 34 -2.78 -11.43 -11.26
C ARG A 34 -4.15 -11.81 -10.73
N ASN A 35 -4.51 -11.29 -9.57
CA ASN A 35 -5.85 -11.50 -9.04
C ASN A 35 -6.85 -10.92 -10.05
N PRO A 36 -7.61 -11.76 -10.82
CA PRO A 36 -8.53 -11.28 -11.84
C PRO A 36 -9.69 -10.47 -11.26
N TYR A 37 -9.87 -10.52 -9.94
CA TYR A 37 -11.02 -9.96 -9.23
C TYR A 37 -10.83 -8.51 -8.78
N LEU A 38 -9.61 -7.97 -8.86
CA LEU A 38 -9.34 -6.56 -8.57
C LEU A 38 -9.60 -5.63 -9.76
N GLY A 39 -9.84 -6.19 -10.97
CA GLY A 39 -10.08 -5.44 -12.20
C GLY A 39 -11.46 -4.78 -12.32
N ASN A 40 -12.41 -5.07 -11.44
CA ASN A 40 -13.78 -4.54 -11.54
C ASN A 40 -14.14 -3.47 -10.51
N MET A 41 -13.18 -3.00 -9.71
CA MET A 41 -13.37 -1.74 -8.96
C MET A 41 -13.06 -0.58 -9.90
N SER A 42 -14.03 -0.21 -10.73
CA SER A 42 -13.96 0.66 -11.89
C SER A 42 -13.55 2.11 -11.66
N ASN A 43 -12.97 2.45 -10.52
CA ASN A 43 -12.41 3.77 -10.25
C ASN A 43 -11.00 3.74 -9.63
N PHE A 44 -10.37 2.56 -9.51
CA PHE A 44 -8.99 2.41 -9.12
C PHE A 44 -8.36 1.31 -9.98
N SER A 45 -7.94 1.69 -11.18
CA SER A 45 -7.24 0.80 -12.11
C SER A 45 -5.80 0.57 -11.62
N TYR A 46 -5.59 -0.44 -10.78
CA TYR A 46 -4.26 -0.97 -10.48
C TYR A 46 -4.00 -2.27 -11.24
N ALA A 47 -4.38 -2.31 -12.50
CA ALA A 47 -3.99 -3.40 -13.39
C ALA A 47 -2.83 -2.95 -14.30
N GLY A 48 -1.61 -3.08 -13.80
CA GLY A 48 -0.44 -3.33 -14.66
C GLY A 48 0.20 -2.17 -15.40
N GLN A 49 -0.41 -1.00 -15.55
CA GLN A 49 0.22 0.24 -15.99
C GLN A 49 -0.38 1.38 -15.20
N ARG A 50 0.39 1.94 -14.28
CA ARG A 50 0.02 3.18 -13.60
C ARG A 50 0.02 4.29 -14.64
N THR A 51 -1.13 4.92 -14.83
CA THR A 51 -1.17 6.18 -15.56
C THR A 51 -0.46 7.26 -14.74
N ALA A 52 0.07 8.29 -15.37
CA ALA A 52 0.69 9.43 -14.68
C ALA A 52 -0.26 10.10 -13.66
N GLU A 53 -1.57 9.94 -13.80
CA GLU A 53 -2.60 10.42 -12.90
C GLU A 53 -2.73 9.57 -11.62
N GLU A 54 -2.31 8.31 -11.64
CA GLU A 54 -2.37 7.40 -10.49
C GLU A 54 -1.18 7.58 -9.54
N VAL A 55 -0.08 8.15 -10.02
CA VAL A 55 1.04 8.60 -9.17
C VAL A 55 0.75 10.00 -8.66
N LEU A 56 -0.32 10.15 -7.89
CA LEU A 56 -0.65 11.44 -7.29
C LEU A 56 0.37 11.77 -6.20
N TYR A 57 1.30 12.65 -6.55
CA TYR A 57 2.13 13.30 -5.56
C TYR A 57 1.27 14.24 -4.71
N ARG A 58 1.41 14.13 -3.40
CA ARG A 58 0.73 14.98 -2.42
C ARG A 58 1.75 15.62 -1.51
N VAL A 59 1.54 16.87 -1.15
CA VAL A 59 2.38 17.50 -0.13
C VAL A 59 2.05 16.90 1.23
N ASN A 60 3.05 16.45 1.96
CA ASN A 60 2.90 15.97 3.33
C ASN A 60 3.02 17.13 4.35
N ALA A 61 2.88 16.82 5.63
CA ALA A 61 2.97 17.82 6.69
C ALA A 61 4.38 18.46 6.82
N ASN A 62 5.43 17.82 6.32
CA ASN A 62 6.79 18.40 6.27
C ASN A 62 6.99 19.35 5.08
N GLY A 63 6.10 19.32 4.08
CA GLY A 63 6.24 20.07 2.83
C GLY A 63 6.93 19.29 1.72
N GLU A 64 7.11 17.98 1.90
CA GLU A 64 7.70 17.10 0.91
C GLU A 64 6.61 16.56 -0.01
N MET A 65 6.94 16.38 -1.28
CA MET A 65 6.03 15.72 -2.23
C MET A 65 6.17 14.21 -2.10
N VAL A 66 5.13 13.57 -1.61
CA VAL A 66 5.06 12.13 -1.33
C VAL A 66 4.08 11.46 -2.28
N SER A 67 4.48 10.37 -2.88
CA SER A 67 3.61 9.48 -3.66
C SER A 67 3.21 8.28 -2.81
N VAL A 68 2.04 7.71 -3.09
CA VAL A 68 1.60 6.46 -2.47
C VAL A 68 2.56 5.29 -2.75
N VAL A 69 3.36 5.37 -3.81
CA VAL A 69 4.38 4.37 -4.15
C VAL A 69 5.54 4.32 -3.15
N GLU A 70 5.76 5.36 -2.36
CA GLU A 70 6.79 5.35 -1.31
C GLU A 70 6.48 4.35 -0.19
N PHE A 71 5.23 3.91 -0.09
CA PHE A 71 4.78 2.91 0.88
C PHE A 71 4.67 1.51 0.29
N GLU A 72 5.12 1.29 -0.96
CA GLU A 72 5.17 -0.04 -1.56
C GLU A 72 6.06 -1.00 -0.76
N GLY A 73 5.69 -2.26 -0.77
CA GLY A 73 6.32 -3.29 0.05
C GLY A 73 5.71 -3.43 1.44
N SER A 74 4.80 -2.52 1.84
CA SER A 74 4.06 -2.57 3.12
C SER A 74 2.56 -2.61 2.89
N PHE A 75 1.82 -3.19 3.83
CA PHE A 75 0.38 -2.94 3.89
C PHE A 75 0.13 -1.51 4.33
N VAL A 76 -0.79 -0.81 3.64
CA VAL A 76 -1.10 0.59 3.94
C VAL A 76 -2.56 0.73 4.32
N TRP A 77 -2.82 1.24 5.51
CA TRP A 77 -4.15 1.69 5.91
C TRP A 77 -4.25 3.20 5.67
N ALA A 78 -4.97 3.59 4.63
CA ALA A 78 -5.23 4.99 4.31
C ALA A 78 -6.55 5.45 4.93
N ASP A 79 -6.48 6.51 5.73
CA ASP A 79 -7.62 7.19 6.37
C ASP A 79 -7.87 8.54 5.68
N TYR A 80 -9.01 8.66 5.01
CA TYR A 80 -9.43 9.88 4.34
C TYR A 80 -10.27 10.72 5.28
N ALA A 81 -9.81 11.93 5.58
CA ALA A 81 -10.34 12.77 6.63
C ALA A 81 -10.37 14.25 6.27
N ALA A 82 -11.05 15.06 7.11
CA ALA A 82 -11.01 16.52 7.06
C ALA A 82 -11.04 17.12 8.47
N PRO A 83 -10.42 18.29 8.72
CA PRO A 83 -10.31 18.89 10.05
C PRO A 83 -11.64 19.23 10.72
N TRP A 84 -12.65 19.57 9.92
CA TRP A 84 -14.00 19.92 10.34
C TRP A 84 -14.92 18.71 10.57
N CYS A 85 -14.54 17.53 10.10
CA CYS A 85 -15.32 16.30 10.20
C CYS A 85 -15.21 15.69 11.61
N LYS A 86 -16.26 15.83 12.42
CA LYS A 86 -16.28 15.31 13.80
C LYS A 86 -16.02 13.80 13.90
N PRO A 87 -16.64 12.92 13.08
CA PRO A 87 -16.29 11.48 13.08
C PRO A 87 -14.85 11.23 12.74
N CYS A 88 -14.25 12.01 11.82
CA CYS A 88 -12.84 11.87 11.46
C CYS A 88 -11.90 12.20 12.62
N VAL A 89 -12.24 13.21 13.41
CA VAL A 89 -11.50 13.58 14.65
C VAL A 89 -11.51 12.43 15.66
N ALA A 90 -12.67 11.78 15.85
CA ALA A 90 -12.78 10.60 16.71
C ALA A 90 -11.99 9.42 16.13
N GLN A 91 -12.05 9.23 14.80
CA GLN A 91 -11.34 8.18 14.10
C GLN A 91 -9.82 8.32 14.21
N ALA A 92 -9.27 9.53 14.08
CA ALA A 92 -7.85 9.81 14.22
C ALA A 92 -7.25 9.31 15.54
N GLN A 93 -8.00 9.46 16.64
CA GLN A 93 -7.57 8.93 17.94
C GLN A 93 -7.51 7.40 17.98
N VAL A 94 -8.43 6.73 17.27
CA VAL A 94 -8.43 5.27 17.14
C VAL A 94 -7.23 4.82 16.31
N ILE A 95 -7.02 5.46 15.16
CA ILE A 95 -5.89 5.17 14.26
C ILE A 95 -4.56 5.35 14.99
N LYS A 96 -4.38 6.44 15.75
CA LYS A 96 -3.14 6.67 16.50
C LYS A 96 -2.83 5.57 17.51
N ARG A 97 -3.86 5.06 18.21
CA ARG A 97 -3.66 3.92 19.13
C ARG A 97 -3.28 2.64 18.40
N LEU A 98 -3.87 2.40 17.22
CA LEU A 98 -3.53 1.22 16.39
C LEU A 98 -2.14 1.32 15.80
N GLU A 99 -1.74 2.49 15.30
CA GLU A 99 -0.36 2.75 14.82
C GLU A 99 0.66 2.40 15.91
N ASN A 100 0.44 2.88 17.13
CA ASN A 100 1.34 2.59 18.25
C ASN A 100 1.34 1.11 18.68
N ALA A 101 0.23 0.40 18.46
CA ALA A 101 0.09 -1.00 18.90
C ALA A 101 0.59 -2.01 17.85
N LEU A 102 0.50 -1.67 16.56
CA LEU A 102 0.87 -2.55 15.44
C LEU A 102 2.28 -2.25 14.90
N GLY A 103 2.87 -1.12 15.28
CA GLY A 103 4.23 -0.76 14.84
C GLY A 103 4.34 -0.68 13.31
N ASP A 104 5.36 -1.35 12.77
CA ASP A 104 5.69 -1.31 11.34
C ASP A 104 5.00 -2.40 10.51
N ASP A 105 4.14 -3.23 11.11
CA ASP A 105 3.39 -4.26 10.37
C ASP A 105 2.43 -3.65 9.35
N VAL A 106 1.93 -2.43 9.62
CA VAL A 106 1.02 -1.66 8.77
C VAL A 106 1.42 -0.20 8.77
N VAL A 107 1.59 0.38 7.60
CA VAL A 107 1.77 1.83 7.45
C VAL A 107 0.43 2.53 7.50
N PHE A 108 0.22 3.37 8.52
CA PHE A 108 -0.97 4.21 8.61
C PHE A 108 -0.71 5.57 7.95
N VAL A 109 -1.55 5.93 6.98
CA VAL A 109 -1.47 7.19 6.23
C VAL A 109 -2.79 7.93 6.38
N THR A 110 -2.75 9.23 6.67
CA THR A 110 -3.95 10.08 6.62
C THR A 110 -3.88 10.97 5.39
N VAL A 111 -4.98 11.03 4.64
CA VAL A 111 -5.14 11.93 3.49
C VAL A 111 -6.21 12.98 3.83
N MET A 112 -5.78 14.22 3.97
CA MET A 112 -6.72 15.34 4.13
C MET A 112 -7.41 15.61 2.79
N THR A 113 -8.75 15.56 2.77
CA THR A 113 -9.55 15.64 1.52
C THR A 113 -10.08 17.02 1.23
N SER A 114 -10.34 17.82 2.27
CA SER A 114 -10.84 19.19 2.16
C SER A 114 -10.48 20.00 3.39
N ALA A 115 -10.24 21.29 3.21
CA ALA A 115 -10.03 22.24 4.31
C ALA A 115 -11.35 22.88 4.80
N SER A 116 -12.45 22.84 4.02
CA SER A 116 -13.75 23.42 4.37
C SER A 116 -14.88 22.39 4.34
N PRO A 117 -15.95 22.57 5.16
CA PRO A 117 -17.12 21.68 5.19
C PRO A 117 -17.86 21.59 3.87
N GLU A 118 -17.83 22.65 3.07
CA GLU A 118 -18.47 22.75 1.77
C GLU A 118 -17.70 22.03 0.66
N PHE A 119 -16.51 21.49 0.97
CA PHE A 119 -15.58 20.91 0.00
C PHE A 119 -15.12 21.89 -1.09
N GLU A 120 -15.05 23.18 -0.77
CA GLU A 120 -14.61 24.21 -1.71
C GLU A 120 -13.14 24.57 -1.57
N ALA A 121 -12.53 24.25 -0.44
CA ALA A 121 -11.13 24.54 -0.17
C ALA A 121 -10.26 23.29 -0.25
N ILE A 122 -9.28 23.32 -1.15
CA ILE A 122 -8.26 22.27 -1.27
C ILE A 122 -7.38 22.29 0.01
N PRO A 123 -7.10 21.14 0.63
CA PRO A 123 -6.22 21.09 1.78
C PRO A 123 -4.78 21.44 1.37
N THR A 124 -4.07 22.05 2.29
CA THR A 124 -2.68 22.49 2.08
C THR A 124 -1.73 21.71 2.99
N GLN A 125 -0.43 21.93 2.80
CA GLN A 125 0.58 21.47 3.74
C GLN A 125 0.24 21.87 5.18
N GLU A 126 -0.25 23.10 5.40
CA GLU A 126 -0.61 23.57 6.74
C GLU A 126 -1.77 22.78 7.34
N THR A 127 -2.76 22.39 6.51
CA THR A 127 -3.86 21.50 6.92
C THR A 127 -3.30 20.16 7.39
N ALA A 128 -2.38 19.57 6.64
CA ALA A 128 -1.73 18.30 6.99
C ALA A 128 -0.86 18.43 8.25
N ARG A 129 -0.12 19.53 8.37
CA ARG A 129 0.73 19.82 9.54
C ARG A 129 -0.10 19.97 10.81
N ALA A 130 -1.17 20.74 10.78
CA ALA A 130 -2.05 20.94 11.91
C ALA A 130 -2.69 19.63 12.38
N TRP A 131 -3.08 18.76 11.44
CA TRP A 131 -3.60 17.42 11.75
C TRP A 131 -2.54 16.51 12.37
N SER A 132 -1.35 16.45 11.78
CA SER A 132 -0.22 15.68 12.30
C SER A 132 0.11 16.08 13.75
N GLN A 133 0.25 17.39 14.02
CA GLN A 133 0.55 17.91 15.33
C GLN A 133 -0.55 17.63 16.35
N ARG A 134 -1.82 17.80 15.95
CA ARG A 134 -2.97 17.59 16.81
C ARG A 134 -3.07 16.17 17.35
N PHE A 135 -2.75 15.17 16.54
CA PHE A 135 -2.92 13.75 16.88
C PHE A 135 -1.59 13.02 17.10
N GLY A 136 -0.45 13.67 16.92
CA GLY A 136 0.89 13.08 17.07
C GLY A 136 1.21 12.04 16.00
N PHE A 137 0.67 12.21 14.78
CA PHE A 137 1.03 11.37 13.64
C PHE A 137 2.42 11.70 13.10
N ASN A 138 3.05 10.71 12.44
CA ASN A 138 4.25 10.97 11.68
C ASN A 138 3.94 11.97 10.54
N PRO A 139 4.60 13.17 10.50
CA PRO A 139 4.28 14.19 9.51
C PRO A 139 4.54 13.75 8.06
N HIS A 140 5.41 12.77 7.82
CA HIS A 140 5.63 12.19 6.51
C HIS A 140 4.40 11.40 5.99
N ARG A 141 3.56 10.89 6.91
CA ARG A 141 2.39 10.05 6.61
C ARG A 141 1.06 10.80 6.67
N VAL A 142 1.07 12.13 6.81
CA VAL A 142 -0.14 12.97 6.72
C VAL A 142 -0.04 13.82 5.46
N LEU A 143 -0.92 13.54 4.52
CA LEU A 143 -0.87 14.07 3.16
C LEU A 143 -2.04 15.04 2.92
N ALA A 144 -1.84 16.08 2.12
CA ALA A 144 -2.91 16.94 1.62
C ALA A 144 -3.28 16.55 0.19
N ALA A 145 -4.55 16.30 -0.09
CA ALA A 145 -5.01 15.99 -1.44
C ALA A 145 -4.76 17.18 -2.38
N THR A 146 -4.44 16.89 -3.64
CA THR A 146 -4.13 17.91 -4.65
C THR A 146 -5.37 18.45 -5.35
N ASN A 147 -6.52 17.80 -5.15
CA ASN A 147 -7.82 18.17 -5.71
C ASN A 147 -8.91 17.94 -4.67
N LEU A 148 -10.04 18.56 -4.89
CA LEU A 148 -11.23 18.34 -4.07
C LEU A 148 -11.82 16.98 -4.40
N TRP A 149 -11.85 16.11 -3.42
CA TRP A 149 -12.51 14.82 -3.52
C TRP A 149 -13.83 14.87 -2.76
N ALA A 150 -14.93 14.92 -3.52
CA ALA A 150 -16.27 14.76 -2.96
C ALA A 150 -16.49 13.28 -2.61
N MET A 151 -15.92 12.85 -1.48
CA MET A 151 -16.15 11.52 -0.93
C MET A 151 -16.74 11.60 0.47
N THR A 152 -17.54 10.63 0.83
CA THR A 152 -18.01 10.51 2.22
C THR A 152 -16.82 10.23 3.13
N ILE A 153 -16.67 10.96 4.21
CA ILE A 153 -15.58 10.81 5.18
C ILE A 153 -16.12 10.59 6.60
N PRO A 154 -15.40 9.84 7.45
CA PRO A 154 -14.15 9.17 7.13
C PRO A 154 -14.34 8.01 6.17
N THR A 155 -13.36 7.75 5.32
CA THR A 155 -13.28 6.53 4.49
C THR A 155 -11.91 5.91 4.71
N HIS A 156 -11.89 4.59 4.82
CA HIS A 156 -10.72 3.78 5.06
C HIS A 156 -10.47 2.86 3.90
N ILE A 157 -9.23 2.74 3.48
CA ILE A 157 -8.81 1.81 2.43
C ILE A 157 -7.57 1.07 2.90
N LEU A 158 -7.61 -0.27 2.85
CA LEU A 158 -6.42 -1.10 3.03
C LEU A 158 -5.84 -1.45 1.67
N TYR A 159 -4.57 -1.15 1.48
CA TYR A 159 -3.81 -1.54 0.29
C TYR A 159 -2.83 -2.67 0.61
N SER A 160 -2.61 -3.54 -0.37
CA SER A 160 -1.55 -4.55 -0.33
C SER A 160 -0.16 -3.92 -0.50
N PRO A 161 0.93 -4.67 -0.28
CA PRO A 161 2.29 -4.22 -0.57
C PRO A 161 2.52 -3.81 -2.03
N GLU A 162 1.72 -4.33 -2.97
CA GLU A 162 1.77 -3.97 -4.39
C GLU A 162 0.78 -2.84 -4.76
N GLY A 163 0.15 -2.20 -3.76
CA GLY A 163 -0.76 -1.08 -3.94
C GLY A 163 -2.18 -1.46 -4.37
N GLN A 164 -2.57 -2.74 -4.28
CA GLN A 164 -3.92 -3.19 -4.61
C GLN A 164 -4.88 -2.95 -3.44
N THR A 165 -6.11 -2.52 -3.74
CA THR A 165 -7.14 -2.35 -2.71
C THR A 165 -7.64 -3.71 -2.21
N LEU A 166 -7.48 -3.97 -0.92
CA LEU A 166 -7.94 -5.19 -0.25
C LEU A 166 -9.26 -5.00 0.49
N TYR A 167 -9.48 -3.79 1.03
CA TYR A 167 -10.65 -3.48 1.82
C TYR A 167 -10.99 -2.01 1.73
N ARG A 168 -12.28 -1.68 1.76
CA ARG A 168 -12.78 -0.30 1.84
C ARG A 168 -13.97 -0.24 2.78
N PHE A 169 -14.01 0.81 3.60
CA PHE A 169 -15.12 1.10 4.49
C PHE A 169 -15.34 2.62 4.61
N THR A 170 -16.58 3.04 4.68
CA THR A 170 -16.97 4.44 4.85
C THR A 170 -17.75 4.61 6.15
N GLY A 171 -17.38 5.59 6.94
CA GLY A 171 -17.93 5.87 8.25
C GLY A 171 -16.92 5.61 9.38
N TYR A 172 -17.32 5.95 10.61
CA TYR A 172 -16.53 5.69 11.80
C TYR A 172 -16.40 4.19 12.05
N MET A 173 -15.19 3.74 12.35
CA MET A 173 -14.87 2.33 12.58
C MET A 173 -14.15 2.13 13.92
N PRO A 174 -14.72 1.37 14.87
CA PRO A 174 -14.06 1.02 16.11
C PRO A 174 -12.72 0.31 15.92
N GLY A 175 -11.79 0.47 16.85
CA GLY A 175 -10.42 -0.05 16.71
C GLY A 175 -10.33 -1.58 16.63
N ASP A 176 -11.21 -2.30 17.28
CA ASP A 176 -11.33 -3.77 17.19
C ASP A 176 -11.78 -4.22 15.81
N GLN A 177 -12.71 -3.50 15.19
CA GLN A 177 -13.15 -3.77 13.82
C GLN A 177 -12.04 -3.50 12.80
N ILE A 178 -11.30 -2.38 12.95
CA ILE A 178 -10.12 -2.10 12.11
C ILE A 178 -9.11 -3.23 12.25
N ARG A 179 -8.79 -3.63 13.47
CA ARG A 179 -7.84 -4.72 13.74
C ARG A 179 -8.30 -6.03 13.10
N THR A 180 -9.57 -6.36 13.24
CA THR A 180 -10.16 -7.55 12.62
C THR A 180 -10.04 -7.52 11.10
N ALA A 181 -10.36 -6.37 10.48
CA ALA A 181 -10.21 -6.19 9.04
C ALA A 181 -8.74 -6.34 8.60
N LEU A 182 -7.81 -5.65 9.28
CA LEU A 182 -6.39 -5.75 9.00
C LEU A 182 -5.91 -7.20 9.03
N PHE A 183 -6.13 -7.92 10.16
CA PHE A 183 -5.65 -9.30 10.30
C PHE A 183 -6.27 -10.24 9.26
N LYS A 184 -7.58 -10.08 8.98
CA LYS A 184 -8.26 -10.88 7.97
C LYS A 184 -7.64 -10.71 6.59
N TYR A 185 -7.65 -9.48 6.08
CA TYR A 185 -7.27 -9.21 4.69
C TYR A 185 -5.76 -9.34 4.45
N MET A 186 -4.93 -8.99 5.43
CA MET A 186 -3.48 -9.20 5.35
C MET A 186 -3.12 -10.69 5.35
N LYS A 187 -3.80 -11.50 6.19
CA LYS A 187 -3.60 -12.96 6.22
C LYS A 187 -4.03 -13.59 4.88
N ASP A 188 -5.22 -13.22 4.40
CA ASP A 188 -5.75 -13.76 3.15
C ASP A 188 -4.83 -13.39 1.97
N TRP A 189 -4.34 -12.15 1.93
CA TRP A 189 -3.38 -11.70 0.94
C TRP A 189 -2.06 -12.49 0.99
N LYS A 190 -1.47 -12.66 2.17
CA LYS A 190 -0.26 -13.46 2.35
C LYS A 190 -0.45 -14.90 1.88
N ASN A 191 -1.57 -15.53 2.27
CA ASN A 191 -1.89 -16.89 1.82
C ASN A 191 -2.03 -16.98 0.30
N TRP A 192 -2.64 -15.98 -0.33
CA TRP A 192 -2.75 -15.95 -1.79
C TRP A 192 -1.39 -15.73 -2.45
N SER A 193 -0.61 -14.76 -2.00
CA SER A 193 0.68 -14.41 -2.60
C SER A 193 1.74 -15.51 -2.42
N GLU A 194 1.71 -16.24 -1.30
CA GLU A 194 2.71 -17.27 -0.97
C GLU A 194 2.30 -18.66 -1.43
N ASN A 195 0.99 -19.00 -1.36
CA ASN A 195 0.50 -20.36 -1.52
C ASN A 195 -0.59 -20.50 -2.59
N ALA A 196 -0.90 -19.44 -3.32
CA ALA A 196 -2.00 -19.36 -4.31
C ALA A 196 -3.39 -19.75 -3.74
N VAL A 197 -3.60 -19.59 -2.43
CA VAL A 197 -4.88 -19.86 -1.78
C VAL A 197 -5.79 -18.65 -1.95
N ILE A 198 -6.90 -18.82 -2.68
CA ILE A 198 -7.88 -17.77 -2.96
C ILE A 198 -8.91 -17.75 -1.84
N ALA A 199 -8.98 -16.65 -1.09
CA ALA A 199 -10.04 -16.45 -0.08
C ALA A 199 -11.41 -16.19 -0.75
N ASP A 200 -12.50 -16.48 -0.04
CA ASP A 200 -13.86 -16.39 -0.62
C ASP A 200 -14.21 -14.97 -1.10
N TRP A 201 -13.79 -13.92 -0.37
CA TRP A 201 -14.00 -12.52 -0.77
C TRP A 201 -13.19 -12.11 -2.01
N MET A 202 -12.19 -12.91 -2.42
CA MET A 202 -11.40 -12.74 -3.65
C MET A 202 -12.06 -13.43 -4.86
N ARG A 203 -13.13 -14.20 -4.66
CA ARG A 203 -13.88 -14.87 -5.72
C ARG A 203 -15.05 -13.98 -6.13
N PHE A 204 -15.37 -13.95 -7.44
CA PHE A 204 -16.63 -13.37 -7.89
C PHE A 204 -17.78 -14.31 -7.51
N GLU A 205 -18.84 -13.74 -6.94
CA GLU A 205 -20.14 -14.34 -7.09
C GLU A 205 -20.63 -13.98 -8.50
N GLU A 206 -20.81 -15.00 -9.34
CA GLU A 206 -21.43 -14.86 -10.67
C GLU A 206 -22.91 -14.52 -10.54
#